data_7df3154c4325f1f1b166981a4a31ac24
#
_entry.id   7df3154c4325f1f1b166981a4a31ac24
#
_cell.length_a   1.000
_cell.length_b   1.000
_cell.length_c   1.000
_cell.angle_alpha   90.00
_cell.angle_beta   90.00
_cell.angle_gamma   90.00
#
_symmetry.space_group_name_H-M   'P 1'
#
loop_
_entity.id
_entity.type
_entity.pdbx_description
1 polymer ?
#
loop_
_entity_poly.entity_id
_entity_poly.type
_entity_poly.pdbx_seq_one_letter_code
_entity_poly.pdbx_strand_id
1 'polypeptide(L)'
;MHQAPILITGASQRIGLHCAERLLEDGFPVIVTYRRERDSIDRLRALGAQALQADFSDETGITTFISALKQQTDCLRAIVHNASEWRPDTPGQEAEAFRQLFQVHMLAPYLINLHCAELLRHGGPADIVHIGDDVTRKGSKKHIAYAAGKAGLDNLTLSFAASLAPAIKVNGIAPALIQFNPDDDAEYRRKALAKSALGIEPGAEVIYQSLRYLLDNPYVTGTTLTVNGGRHLI
;
A
#
# COMPACT_ATOMS: atom_id res chain seq x y z
N MET A 1 15.35 11.21 -21.48
CA MET A 1 14.40 11.72 -20.48
C MET A 1 14.50 10.83 -19.27
N HIS A 2 14.73 11.40 -18.07
CA HIS A 2 14.72 10.59 -16.84
C HIS A 2 13.30 10.08 -16.60
N GLN A 3 13.16 8.78 -16.33
CA GLN A 3 11.88 8.17 -16.01
C GLN A 3 11.41 8.68 -14.65
N ALA A 4 10.15 9.11 -14.55
CA ALA A 4 9.58 9.60 -13.29
C ALA A 4 9.52 8.48 -12.24
N PRO A 5 9.86 8.75 -10.96
CA PRO A 5 9.94 7.72 -9.92
C PRO A 5 8.57 7.20 -9.49
N ILE A 6 8.56 5.98 -8.96
CA ILE A 6 7.42 5.36 -8.26
C ILE A 6 7.62 5.52 -6.76
N LEU A 7 6.67 6.15 -6.08
CA LEU A 7 6.65 6.24 -4.62
C LEU A 7 5.96 5.00 -4.02
N ILE A 8 6.61 4.34 -3.05
CA ILE A 8 6.01 3.26 -2.23
C ILE A 8 6.05 3.66 -0.76
N THR A 9 4.90 3.78 -0.13
CA THR A 9 4.85 4.06 1.31
C THR A 9 5.02 2.79 2.13
N GLY A 10 5.80 2.86 3.24
CA GLY A 10 6.00 1.73 4.16
C GLY A 10 6.77 0.55 3.56
N ALA A 11 7.89 0.80 2.89
CA ALA A 11 8.65 -0.20 2.14
C ALA A 11 9.81 -0.86 2.93
N SER A 12 9.84 -0.74 4.26
CA SER A 12 10.93 -1.33 5.04
C SER A 12 10.84 -2.84 5.26
N GLN A 13 9.74 -3.48 4.85
CA GLN A 13 9.52 -4.93 5.01
C GLN A 13 8.39 -5.45 4.14
N ARG A 14 8.31 -6.80 4.02
CA ARG A 14 7.17 -7.54 3.45
C ARG A 14 6.83 -7.07 2.02
N ILE A 15 5.53 -6.84 1.73
CA ILE A 15 5.02 -6.47 0.41
C ILE A 15 5.73 -5.22 -0.14
N GLY A 16 5.81 -4.16 0.66
CA GLY A 16 6.41 -2.90 0.20
C GLY A 16 7.88 -3.04 -0.16
N LEU A 17 8.65 -3.77 0.65
CA LEU A 17 10.05 -4.06 0.38
C LEU A 17 10.21 -4.85 -0.93
N HIS A 18 9.47 -5.96 -1.05
CA HIS A 18 9.53 -6.80 -2.25
C HIS A 18 9.16 -6.02 -3.51
N CYS A 19 8.07 -5.25 -3.48
CA CYS A 19 7.67 -4.43 -4.63
C CYS A 19 8.73 -3.37 -4.98
N ALA A 20 9.39 -2.76 -3.99
CA ALA A 20 10.45 -1.80 -4.23
C ALA A 20 11.67 -2.45 -4.91
N GLU A 21 12.12 -3.60 -4.42
CA GLU A 21 13.23 -4.37 -5.02
C GLU A 21 12.91 -4.76 -6.46
N ARG A 22 11.73 -5.32 -6.71
CA ARG A 22 11.31 -5.75 -8.04
C ARG A 22 11.18 -4.58 -9.04
N LEU A 23 10.66 -3.42 -8.60
CA LEU A 23 10.60 -2.23 -9.45
C LEU A 23 11.98 -1.69 -9.80
N LEU A 24 12.93 -1.70 -8.85
CA LEU A 24 14.32 -1.33 -9.12
C LEU A 24 15.00 -2.29 -10.12
N GLU A 25 14.76 -3.60 -9.97
CA GLU A 25 15.23 -4.62 -10.93
C GLU A 25 14.65 -4.42 -12.32
N ASP A 26 13.40 -3.98 -12.44
CA ASP A 26 12.75 -3.63 -13.71
C ASP A 26 13.20 -2.26 -14.26
N GLY A 27 14.13 -1.57 -13.58
CA GLY A 27 14.72 -0.30 -14.01
C GLY A 27 13.90 0.95 -13.69
N PHE A 28 12.86 0.86 -12.86
CA PHE A 28 12.12 2.05 -12.42
C PHE A 28 12.90 2.78 -11.31
N PRO A 29 13.01 4.11 -11.35
CA PRO A 29 13.43 4.88 -10.19
C PRO A 29 12.38 4.73 -9.08
N VAL A 30 12.81 4.50 -7.84
CA VAL A 30 11.91 4.27 -6.71
C VAL A 30 12.22 5.23 -5.57
N ILE A 31 11.16 5.83 -5.02
CA ILE A 31 11.19 6.54 -3.74
C ILE A 31 10.43 5.68 -2.73
N VAL A 32 11.04 5.41 -1.58
CA VAL A 32 10.39 4.63 -0.51
C VAL A 32 10.23 5.44 0.75
N THR A 33 9.18 5.13 1.53
CA THR A 33 9.10 5.63 2.90
C THR A 33 9.29 4.52 3.91
N TYR A 34 9.84 4.88 5.06
CA TYR A 34 10.02 4.00 6.22
C TYR A 34 9.77 4.78 7.51
N ARG A 35 9.25 4.13 8.56
CA ARG A 35 9.07 4.75 9.87
C ARG A 35 10.30 4.54 10.76
N ARG A 36 10.85 3.33 10.75
CA ARG A 36 12.04 2.95 11.52
C ARG A 36 13.11 2.44 10.59
N GLU A 37 14.36 2.84 10.84
CA GLU A 37 15.51 2.35 10.08
C GLU A 37 15.64 0.83 10.23
N ARG A 38 16.03 0.16 9.16
CA ARG A 38 16.27 -1.28 9.07
C ARG A 38 17.32 -1.54 8.00
N ASP A 39 18.07 -2.64 8.11
CA ASP A 39 19.05 -3.06 7.10
C ASP A 39 18.48 -3.16 5.68
N SER A 40 17.18 -3.44 5.57
CA SER A 40 16.47 -3.46 4.29
C SER A 40 16.42 -2.09 3.62
N ILE A 41 16.42 -0.99 4.37
CA ILE A 41 16.45 0.37 3.81
C ILE A 41 17.84 0.67 3.25
N ASP A 42 18.92 0.26 3.93
CA ASP A 42 20.27 0.41 3.41
C ASP A 42 20.47 -0.41 2.13
N ARG A 43 19.90 -1.62 2.09
CA ARG A 43 19.88 -2.44 0.87
C ARG A 43 19.13 -1.75 -0.27
N LEU A 44 17.96 -1.16 -0.02
CA LEU A 44 17.22 -0.41 -1.05
C LEU A 44 18.00 0.82 -1.54
N ARG A 45 18.67 1.55 -0.64
CA ARG A 45 19.56 2.67 -1.02
C ARG A 45 20.73 2.19 -1.90
N ALA A 46 21.33 1.06 -1.55
CA ALA A 46 22.42 0.45 -2.35
C ALA A 46 21.94 0.01 -3.75
N LEU A 47 20.66 -0.36 -3.89
CA LEU A 47 20.02 -0.66 -5.17
C LEU A 47 19.57 0.59 -5.95
N GLY A 48 19.76 1.79 -5.39
CA GLY A 48 19.45 3.07 -6.04
C GLY A 48 18.10 3.70 -5.63
N ALA A 49 17.40 3.17 -4.64
CA ALA A 49 16.19 3.81 -4.12
C ALA A 49 16.53 5.07 -3.33
N GLN A 50 15.68 6.08 -3.45
CA GLN A 50 15.65 7.22 -2.52
C GLN A 50 14.76 6.85 -1.34
N ALA A 51 15.23 7.07 -0.11
CA ALA A 51 14.51 6.66 1.09
C ALA A 51 14.24 7.87 2.01
N LEU A 52 12.95 8.13 2.27
CA LEU A 52 12.46 9.21 3.12
C LEU A 52 11.88 8.62 4.41
N GLN A 53 12.32 9.12 5.56
CA GLN A 53 11.67 8.76 6.81
C GLN A 53 10.33 9.48 6.93
N ALA A 54 9.27 8.73 7.26
CA ALA A 54 7.92 9.28 7.42
C ALA A 54 7.15 8.49 8.48
N ASP A 55 6.51 9.20 9.38
CA ASP A 55 5.53 8.64 10.31
C ASP A 55 4.14 9.20 9.97
N PHE A 56 3.22 8.32 9.66
CA PHE A 56 1.84 8.67 9.30
C PHE A 56 0.86 8.50 10.46
N SER A 57 1.36 8.42 11.68
CA SER A 57 0.54 8.27 12.88
C SER A 57 -0.19 9.58 13.27
N ASP A 58 0.24 10.71 12.73
CA ASP A 58 -0.41 12.01 12.90
C ASP A 58 -0.33 12.89 11.64
N GLU A 59 -1.08 13.97 11.64
CA GLU A 59 -1.18 14.90 10.52
C GLU A 59 0.13 15.67 10.27
N THR A 60 0.88 15.95 11.33
CA THR A 60 2.18 16.66 11.21
C THR A 60 3.19 15.80 10.44
N GLY A 61 3.27 14.50 10.76
CA GLY A 61 4.14 13.58 10.04
C GLY A 61 3.75 13.44 8.57
N ILE A 62 2.45 13.40 8.27
CA ILE A 62 1.95 13.34 6.90
C ILE A 62 2.34 14.61 6.11
N THR A 63 2.09 15.79 6.67
CA THR A 63 2.37 17.07 5.99
C THR A 63 3.86 17.34 5.84
N THR A 64 4.66 16.94 6.83
CA THR A 64 6.13 16.99 6.76
C THR A 64 6.65 16.10 5.63
N PHE A 65 6.14 14.87 5.52
CA PHE A 65 6.49 13.98 4.42
C PHE A 65 6.12 14.57 3.05
N ILE A 66 4.90 15.12 2.90
CA ILE A 66 4.46 15.73 1.64
C ILE A 66 5.41 16.87 1.23
N SER A 67 5.82 17.69 2.19
CA SER A 67 6.76 18.79 1.95
C SER A 67 8.14 18.28 1.52
N ALA A 68 8.67 17.25 2.20
CA ALA A 68 9.94 16.62 1.86
C ALA A 68 9.89 15.97 0.47
N LEU A 69 8.81 15.27 0.14
CA LEU A 69 8.63 14.64 -1.17
C LEU A 69 8.66 15.68 -2.30
N LYS A 70 7.98 16.82 -2.13
CA LYS A 70 7.97 17.92 -3.12
C LYS A 70 9.32 18.62 -3.29
N GLN A 71 10.18 18.58 -2.27
CA GLN A 71 11.56 19.03 -2.38
C GLN A 71 12.47 18.02 -3.08
N GLN A 72 12.12 16.74 -3.03
CA GLN A 72 12.90 15.64 -3.56
C GLN A 72 12.67 15.39 -5.06
N THR A 73 11.45 15.64 -5.56
CA THR A 73 11.10 15.38 -6.95
C THR A 73 9.99 16.31 -7.45
N ASP A 74 10.07 16.66 -8.74
CA ASP A 74 9.07 17.48 -9.44
C ASP A 74 8.01 16.63 -10.18
N CYS A 75 8.19 15.31 -10.23
CA CYS A 75 7.28 14.40 -10.91
C CYS A 75 7.24 13.01 -10.29
N LEU A 76 6.13 12.31 -10.49
CA LEU A 76 5.94 10.90 -10.09
C LEU A 76 5.27 10.12 -11.21
N ARG A 77 5.73 8.88 -11.45
CA ARG A 77 5.03 7.90 -12.30
C ARG A 77 3.86 7.25 -11.58
N ALA A 78 4.02 6.95 -10.30
CA ALA A 78 2.96 6.36 -9.49
C ALA A 78 3.16 6.60 -7.99
N ILE A 79 2.06 6.48 -7.23
CA ILE A 79 2.05 6.39 -5.77
C ILE A 79 1.42 5.05 -5.37
N VAL A 80 2.16 4.24 -4.61
CA VAL A 80 1.68 2.98 -4.03
C VAL A 80 1.52 3.17 -2.53
N HIS A 81 0.27 3.26 -2.07
CA HIS A 81 -0.07 3.34 -0.65
C HIS A 81 -0.04 1.95 -0.03
N ASN A 82 1.13 1.57 0.51
CA ASN A 82 1.35 0.29 1.17
C ASN A 82 1.56 0.43 2.69
N ALA A 83 1.89 1.63 3.19
CA ALA A 83 2.02 1.84 4.63
C ALA A 83 0.75 1.41 5.37
N SER A 84 0.92 0.56 6.37
CA SER A 84 -0.19 -0.02 7.12
C SER A 84 0.26 -0.36 8.54
N GLU A 85 -0.68 -0.30 9.46
CA GLU A 85 -0.56 -0.83 10.81
C GLU A 85 -1.65 -1.86 11.03
N TRP A 86 -1.31 -2.96 11.70
CA TRP A 86 -2.26 -4.02 12.02
C TRP A 86 -2.27 -4.26 13.52
N ARG A 87 -3.42 -4.05 14.14
CA ARG A 87 -3.62 -4.27 15.57
C ARG A 87 -5.04 -4.75 15.86
N PRO A 88 -5.23 -5.60 16.87
CA PRO A 88 -6.56 -5.98 17.34
C PRO A 88 -7.22 -4.82 18.07
N ASP A 89 -8.55 -4.87 18.15
CA ASP A 89 -9.32 -4.04 19.08
C ASP A 89 -9.04 -4.52 20.52
N THR A 90 -8.47 -3.65 21.33
CA THR A 90 -8.08 -3.95 22.71
C THR A 90 -8.95 -3.16 23.66
N PRO A 91 -9.62 -3.81 24.66
CA PRO A 91 -10.45 -3.12 25.64
C PRO A 91 -9.71 -1.96 26.34
N GLY A 92 -10.34 -0.79 26.36
CA GLY A 92 -9.79 0.44 26.95
C GLY A 92 -8.86 1.23 26.01
N GLN A 93 -8.58 0.74 24.81
CA GLN A 93 -7.74 1.40 23.81
C GLN A 93 -8.47 1.63 22.47
N GLU A 94 -9.76 1.38 22.39
CA GLU A 94 -10.53 1.32 21.14
C GLU A 94 -10.47 2.65 20.38
N ALA A 95 -10.73 3.76 21.08
CA ALA A 95 -10.75 5.09 20.45
C ALA A 95 -9.36 5.50 19.94
N GLU A 96 -8.31 5.17 20.67
CA GLU A 96 -6.92 5.45 20.25
C GLU A 96 -6.53 4.59 19.06
N ALA A 97 -6.82 3.29 19.12
CA ALA A 97 -6.58 2.37 17.99
C ALA A 97 -7.32 2.82 16.73
N PHE A 98 -8.58 3.24 16.87
CA PHE A 98 -9.38 3.74 15.74
C PHE A 98 -8.75 4.98 15.11
N ARG A 99 -8.35 5.98 15.93
CA ARG A 99 -7.72 7.21 15.42
C ARG A 99 -6.41 6.91 14.69
N GLN A 100 -5.53 6.08 15.28
CA GLN A 100 -4.24 5.74 14.67
C GLN A 100 -4.40 4.97 13.35
N LEU A 101 -5.30 3.99 13.30
CA LEU A 101 -5.59 3.25 12.07
C LEU A 101 -6.23 4.14 11.00
N PHE A 102 -7.12 5.07 11.40
CA PHE A 102 -7.70 6.07 10.51
C PHE A 102 -6.60 6.97 9.90
N GLN A 103 -5.65 7.47 10.73
CA GLN A 103 -4.54 8.29 10.25
C GLN A 103 -3.75 7.56 9.15
N VAL A 104 -3.32 6.34 9.42
CA VAL A 104 -2.44 5.60 8.49
C VAL A 104 -3.20 5.11 7.24
N HIS A 105 -4.43 4.62 7.40
CA HIS A 105 -5.14 3.97 6.29
C HIS A 105 -6.01 4.91 5.46
N MET A 106 -6.42 6.04 6.02
CA MET A 106 -7.32 6.96 5.34
C MET A 106 -6.73 8.36 5.18
N LEU A 107 -6.35 9.02 6.29
CA LEU A 107 -5.92 10.42 6.21
C LEU A 107 -4.61 10.58 5.44
N ALA A 108 -3.62 9.71 5.65
CA ALA A 108 -2.37 9.77 4.93
C ALA A 108 -2.56 9.56 3.41
N PRO A 109 -3.22 8.49 2.91
CA PRO A 109 -3.52 8.36 1.48
C PRO A 109 -4.34 9.53 0.95
N TYR A 110 -5.33 10.01 1.69
CA TYR A 110 -6.17 11.14 1.27
C TYR A 110 -5.35 12.42 1.05
N LEU A 111 -4.56 12.85 2.05
CA LEU A 111 -3.76 14.06 1.95
C LEU A 111 -2.63 13.93 0.92
N ILE A 112 -1.95 12.78 0.86
CA ILE A 112 -0.89 12.55 -0.13
C ILE A 112 -1.47 12.61 -1.54
N ASN A 113 -2.61 11.98 -1.81
CA ASN A 113 -3.25 12.03 -3.13
C ASN A 113 -3.63 13.46 -3.51
N LEU A 114 -4.25 14.22 -2.60
CA LEU A 114 -4.64 15.61 -2.88
C LEU A 114 -3.43 16.51 -3.16
N HIS A 115 -2.42 16.43 -2.31
CA HIS A 115 -1.30 17.37 -2.38
C HIS A 115 -0.20 16.97 -3.36
N CYS A 116 -0.15 15.70 -3.80
CA CYS A 116 0.85 15.21 -4.75
C CYS A 116 0.28 14.91 -6.15
N ALA A 117 -1.00 15.20 -6.41
CA ALA A 117 -1.62 14.98 -7.72
C ALA A 117 -0.87 15.72 -8.86
N GLU A 118 -0.34 16.91 -8.60
CA GLU A 118 0.43 17.67 -9.61
C GLU A 118 1.74 16.97 -9.97
N LEU A 119 2.44 16.34 -9.02
CA LEU A 119 3.64 15.54 -9.31
C LEU A 119 3.33 14.38 -10.26
N LEU A 120 2.15 13.77 -10.11
CA LEU A 120 1.67 12.70 -11.00
C LEU A 120 1.35 13.23 -12.40
N ARG A 121 0.72 14.40 -12.52
CA ARG A 121 0.41 15.01 -13.82
C ARG A 121 1.67 15.37 -14.62
N HIS A 122 2.75 15.71 -13.95
CA HIS A 122 4.03 16.02 -14.61
C HIS A 122 4.82 14.75 -14.99
N GLY A 123 4.49 13.60 -14.44
CA GLY A 123 5.21 12.32 -14.66
C GLY A 123 4.84 11.56 -15.95
N GLY A 124 3.86 12.03 -16.72
CA GLY A 124 3.31 11.31 -17.88
C GLY A 124 2.15 10.39 -17.49
N PRO A 125 2.03 9.17 -18.02
CA PRO A 125 1.01 8.22 -17.57
C PRO A 125 1.14 8.00 -16.07
N ALA A 126 0.04 8.18 -15.30
CA ALA A 126 0.13 8.26 -13.86
C ALA A 126 -0.87 7.34 -13.16
N ASP A 127 -0.42 6.77 -12.05
CA ASP A 127 -1.18 5.80 -11.28
C ASP A 127 -1.13 6.08 -9.77
N ILE A 128 -2.26 5.82 -9.10
CA ILE A 128 -2.32 5.64 -7.66
C ILE A 128 -2.81 4.22 -7.39
N VAL A 129 -2.09 3.48 -6.55
CA VAL A 129 -2.46 2.12 -6.17
C VAL A 129 -2.55 2.02 -4.64
N HIS A 130 -3.71 1.65 -4.14
CA HIS A 130 -3.95 1.42 -2.71
C HIS A 130 -3.82 -0.07 -2.39
N ILE A 131 -2.96 -0.43 -1.44
CA ILE A 131 -2.91 -1.80 -0.90
C ILE A 131 -3.97 -1.91 0.20
N GLY A 132 -5.14 -2.41 -0.21
CA GLY A 132 -6.30 -2.68 0.64
C GLY A 132 -6.16 -3.96 1.45
N ASP A 133 -7.28 -4.65 1.67
CA ASP A 133 -7.34 -5.96 2.34
C ASP A 133 -8.66 -6.67 1.99
N ASP A 134 -8.63 -7.97 1.77
CA ASP A 134 -9.84 -8.79 1.51
C ASP A 134 -10.83 -8.80 2.70
N VAL A 135 -10.37 -8.41 3.90
CA VAL A 135 -11.22 -8.31 5.10
C VAL A 135 -12.39 -7.36 4.93
N THR A 136 -12.29 -6.34 4.06
CA THR A 136 -13.35 -5.37 3.80
C THR A 136 -14.63 -6.01 3.28
N ARG A 137 -14.55 -7.17 2.66
CA ARG A 137 -15.68 -7.91 2.08
C ARG A 137 -16.51 -8.67 3.12
N LYS A 138 -15.92 -9.04 4.26
CA LYS A 138 -16.55 -9.85 5.30
C LYS A 138 -16.59 -9.17 6.67
N GLY A 139 -15.76 -8.15 6.88
CA GLY A 139 -15.51 -7.54 8.18
C GLY A 139 -14.64 -8.42 9.09
N SER A 140 -14.40 -7.95 10.31
CA SER A 140 -13.59 -8.65 11.31
C SER A 140 -14.22 -8.57 12.69
N LYS A 141 -14.18 -9.68 13.45
CA LYS A 141 -14.66 -9.73 14.85
C LYS A 141 -13.62 -9.19 15.85
N LYS A 142 -12.35 -9.12 15.47
CA LYS A 142 -11.21 -8.79 16.36
C LYS A 142 -10.43 -7.56 15.90
N HIS A 143 -10.71 -7.05 14.69
CA HIS A 143 -9.98 -5.96 14.04
C HIS A 143 -10.99 -5.04 13.34
N ILE A 144 -12.01 -4.55 14.09
CA ILE A 144 -13.12 -3.76 13.55
C ILE A 144 -12.59 -2.43 13.02
N ALA A 145 -11.79 -1.73 13.82
CA ALA A 145 -11.21 -0.44 13.45
C ALA A 145 -10.29 -0.57 12.22
N TYR A 146 -9.47 -1.63 12.14
CA TYR A 146 -8.64 -1.93 10.97
C TYR A 146 -9.49 -2.16 9.72
N ALA A 147 -10.50 -3.04 9.80
CA ALA A 147 -11.38 -3.36 8.68
C ALA A 147 -12.14 -2.11 8.19
N ALA A 148 -12.61 -1.25 9.11
CA ALA A 148 -13.24 0.02 8.78
C ALA A 148 -12.29 0.97 8.05
N GLY A 149 -11.03 1.11 8.51
CA GLY A 149 -10.01 1.91 7.84
C GLY A 149 -9.72 1.41 6.43
N LYS A 150 -9.59 0.09 6.23
CA LYS A 150 -9.40 -0.50 4.90
C LYS A 150 -10.61 -0.36 3.98
N ALA A 151 -11.83 -0.46 4.51
CA ALA A 151 -13.06 -0.19 3.74
C ALA A 151 -13.13 1.29 3.31
N GLY A 152 -12.71 2.21 4.17
CA GLY A 152 -12.58 3.62 3.80
C GLY A 152 -11.55 3.84 2.69
N LEU A 153 -10.42 3.12 2.73
CA LEU A 153 -9.41 3.17 1.66
C LEU A 153 -9.96 2.65 0.32
N ASP A 154 -10.79 1.60 0.33
CA ASP A 154 -11.48 1.10 -0.86
C ASP A 154 -12.41 2.18 -1.46
N ASN A 155 -13.13 2.94 -0.60
CA ASN A 155 -13.94 4.06 -1.07
C ASN A 155 -13.08 5.22 -1.60
N LEU A 156 -11.94 5.53 -0.98
CA LEU A 156 -11.00 6.53 -1.51
C LEU A 156 -10.50 6.13 -2.91
N THR A 157 -10.30 4.84 -3.18
CA THR A 157 -9.96 4.35 -4.53
C THR A 157 -10.99 4.80 -5.55
N LEU A 158 -12.27 4.57 -5.28
CA LEU A 158 -13.37 4.95 -6.19
C LEU A 158 -13.49 6.46 -6.34
N SER A 159 -13.44 7.18 -5.22
CA SER A 159 -13.61 8.63 -5.18
C SER A 159 -12.48 9.36 -5.93
N PHE A 160 -11.22 8.96 -5.71
CA PHE A 160 -10.09 9.52 -6.43
C PHE A 160 -10.05 9.09 -7.90
N ALA A 161 -10.46 7.86 -8.24
CA ALA A 161 -10.58 7.45 -9.63
C ALA A 161 -11.56 8.36 -10.41
N ALA A 162 -12.72 8.66 -9.83
CA ALA A 162 -13.69 9.55 -10.43
C ALA A 162 -13.17 11.01 -10.53
N SER A 163 -12.46 11.48 -9.50
CA SER A 163 -11.99 12.87 -9.42
C SER A 163 -10.76 13.16 -10.29
N LEU A 164 -9.85 12.18 -10.46
CA LEU A 164 -8.55 12.39 -11.11
C LEU A 164 -8.51 11.90 -12.57
N ALA A 165 -9.51 11.17 -13.02
CA ALA A 165 -9.64 10.76 -14.42
C ALA A 165 -9.83 12.00 -15.33
N PRO A 166 -9.34 11.97 -16.59
CA PRO A 166 -8.58 10.87 -17.21
C PRO A 166 -7.07 10.94 -16.96
N ALA A 167 -6.58 11.94 -16.21
CA ALA A 167 -5.15 12.22 -16.09
C ALA A 167 -4.40 11.18 -15.22
N ILE A 168 -5.06 10.64 -14.22
CA ILE A 168 -4.47 9.72 -13.25
C ILE A 168 -5.44 8.54 -13.03
N LYS A 169 -4.95 7.32 -13.19
CA LYS A 169 -5.70 6.11 -12.84
C LYS A 169 -5.56 5.83 -11.34
N VAL A 170 -6.63 5.41 -10.69
CA VAL A 170 -6.61 5.05 -9.27
C VAL A 170 -7.24 3.68 -9.08
N ASN A 171 -6.50 2.73 -8.52
CA ASN A 171 -6.92 1.36 -8.35
C ASN A 171 -6.51 0.83 -6.98
N GLY A 172 -7.09 -0.29 -6.57
CA GLY A 172 -6.77 -1.01 -5.36
C GLY A 172 -6.25 -2.43 -5.64
N ILE A 173 -5.50 -2.97 -4.70
CA ILE A 173 -5.19 -4.39 -4.61
C ILE A 173 -5.62 -4.84 -3.22
N ALA A 174 -6.50 -5.84 -3.12
CA ALA A 174 -7.03 -6.37 -1.86
C ALA A 174 -6.46 -7.79 -1.61
N PRO A 175 -5.30 -7.90 -0.94
CA PRO A 175 -4.73 -9.17 -0.56
C PRO A 175 -5.49 -9.82 0.60
N ALA A 176 -5.45 -11.16 0.68
CA ALA A 176 -5.70 -11.90 1.91
C ALA A 176 -4.35 -12.28 2.57
N LEU A 177 -4.17 -13.53 2.97
CA LEU A 177 -2.88 -14.03 3.44
C LEU A 177 -1.89 -14.06 2.26
N ILE A 178 -0.79 -13.30 2.38
CA ILE A 178 0.28 -13.26 1.39
C ILE A 178 1.52 -14.00 1.88
N GLN A 179 1.91 -13.79 3.13
CA GLN A 179 3.05 -14.46 3.75
C GLN A 179 2.88 -14.55 5.25
N PHE A 180 3.39 -15.63 5.83
CA PHE A 180 3.42 -15.82 7.27
C PHE A 180 4.52 -14.98 7.94
N ASN A 181 4.37 -14.80 9.25
CA ASN A 181 5.47 -14.34 10.08
C ASN A 181 6.39 -15.54 10.44
N PRO A 182 7.67 -15.30 10.73
CA PRO A 182 8.59 -16.36 11.16
C PRO A 182 8.06 -17.17 12.35
N ASP A 183 7.40 -16.50 13.30
CA ASP A 183 6.92 -17.07 14.56
C ASP A 183 5.52 -17.74 14.45
N ASP A 184 4.88 -17.70 13.28
CA ASP A 184 3.60 -18.38 13.07
C ASP A 184 3.79 -19.91 13.12
N ASP A 185 3.12 -20.57 14.06
CA ASP A 185 3.24 -22.02 14.23
C ASP A 185 2.53 -22.83 13.12
N ALA A 186 2.84 -24.12 13.07
CA ALA A 186 2.32 -25.01 12.02
C ALA A 186 0.79 -25.16 12.07
N GLU A 187 0.19 -25.13 13.26
CA GLU A 187 -1.26 -25.23 13.43
C GLU A 187 -1.96 -23.97 12.90
N TYR A 188 -1.43 -22.79 13.25
CA TYR A 188 -1.93 -21.53 12.73
C TYR A 188 -1.81 -21.49 11.21
N ARG A 189 -0.64 -21.85 10.65
CA ARG A 189 -0.41 -21.89 9.19
C ARG A 189 -1.41 -22.80 8.50
N ARG A 190 -1.62 -24.01 8.97
CA ARG A 190 -2.61 -24.96 8.43
C ARG A 190 -4.04 -24.36 8.46
N LYS A 191 -4.45 -23.77 9.58
CA LYS A 191 -5.79 -23.14 9.72
C LYS A 191 -5.94 -21.92 8.82
N ALA A 192 -4.88 -21.15 8.62
CA ALA A 192 -4.91 -19.97 7.77
C ALA A 192 -4.99 -20.33 6.27
N LEU A 193 -4.23 -21.35 5.84
CA LEU A 193 -4.27 -21.85 4.46
C LEU A 193 -5.64 -22.43 4.10
N ALA A 194 -6.27 -23.15 5.03
CA ALA A 194 -7.61 -23.71 4.83
C ALA A 194 -8.72 -22.67 4.62
N LYS A 195 -8.41 -21.36 4.78
CA LYS A 195 -9.36 -20.26 4.54
C LYS A 195 -9.34 -19.74 3.11
N SER A 196 -8.61 -20.38 2.19
CA SER A 196 -8.62 -20.04 0.77
C SER A 196 -8.71 -21.29 -0.07
N ALA A 197 -9.39 -21.23 -1.22
CA ALA A 197 -9.59 -22.37 -2.11
C ALA A 197 -8.25 -22.90 -2.66
N LEU A 198 -7.26 -22.02 -2.88
CA LEU A 198 -5.92 -22.44 -3.34
C LEU A 198 -5.06 -23.05 -2.24
N GLY A 199 -5.28 -22.73 -0.97
CA GLY A 199 -4.60 -23.33 0.17
C GLY A 199 -3.08 -23.16 0.22
N ILE A 200 -2.54 -22.10 -0.38
CA ILE A 200 -1.09 -21.84 -0.47
C ILE A 200 -0.70 -20.51 0.17
N GLU A 201 0.56 -20.37 0.55
CA GLU A 201 1.23 -19.10 0.85
C GLU A 201 1.88 -18.59 -0.45
N PRO A 202 1.33 -17.55 -1.11
CA PRO A 202 1.79 -17.17 -2.45
C PRO A 202 3.09 -16.34 -2.43
N GLY A 203 3.43 -15.71 -1.31
CA GLY A 203 4.51 -14.72 -1.23
C GLY A 203 4.13 -13.36 -1.83
N ALA A 204 5.01 -12.37 -1.65
CA ALA A 204 4.75 -10.99 -2.08
C ALA A 204 4.78 -10.79 -3.61
N GLU A 205 5.32 -11.74 -4.36
CA GLU A 205 5.43 -11.67 -5.82
C GLU A 205 4.06 -11.51 -6.50
N VAL A 206 3.00 -12.15 -5.98
CA VAL A 206 1.65 -12.01 -6.57
C VAL A 206 1.09 -10.58 -6.45
N ILE A 207 1.53 -9.83 -5.44
CA ILE A 207 1.16 -8.42 -5.30
C ILE A 207 1.95 -7.56 -6.28
N TYR A 208 3.25 -7.84 -6.46
CA TYR A 208 4.06 -7.17 -7.47
C TYR A 208 3.49 -7.38 -8.89
N GLN A 209 3.12 -8.61 -9.26
CA GLN A 209 2.48 -8.91 -10.55
C GLN A 209 1.17 -8.14 -10.73
N SER A 210 0.36 -8.04 -9.66
CA SER A 210 -0.88 -7.25 -9.68
C SER A 210 -0.61 -5.76 -9.83
N LEU A 211 0.42 -5.24 -9.15
CA LEU A 211 0.87 -3.86 -9.29
C LEU A 211 1.32 -3.59 -10.73
N ARG A 212 2.16 -4.45 -11.31
CA ARG A 212 2.61 -4.33 -12.70
C ARG A 212 1.44 -4.33 -13.68
N TYR A 213 0.48 -5.23 -13.50
CA TYR A 213 -0.73 -5.26 -14.33
C TYR A 213 -1.46 -3.91 -14.31
N LEU A 214 -1.63 -3.29 -13.12
CA LEU A 214 -2.31 -2.00 -13.01
C LEU A 214 -1.51 -0.85 -13.66
N LEU A 215 -0.19 -0.86 -13.50
CA LEU A 215 0.70 0.15 -14.10
C LEU A 215 0.75 0.05 -15.62
N ASP A 216 0.72 -1.15 -16.16
CA ASP A 216 0.89 -1.43 -17.60
C ASP A 216 -0.44 -1.37 -18.37
N ASN A 217 -1.58 -1.54 -17.70
CA ASN A 217 -2.89 -1.52 -18.35
C ASN A 217 -3.48 -0.09 -18.40
N PRO A 218 -3.62 0.53 -19.57
CA PRO A 218 -4.07 1.92 -19.69
C PRO A 218 -5.59 2.10 -19.51
N TYR A 219 -6.37 1.01 -19.42
CA TYR A 219 -7.84 1.06 -19.42
C TYR A 219 -8.49 0.54 -18.14
N VAL A 220 -7.71 0.47 -17.04
CA VAL A 220 -8.21 0.03 -15.72
C VAL A 220 -8.10 1.17 -14.73
N THR A 221 -9.24 1.67 -14.23
CA THR A 221 -9.33 2.65 -13.14
C THR A 221 -10.59 2.43 -12.33
N GLY A 222 -10.57 2.78 -11.04
CA GLY A 222 -11.71 2.62 -10.12
C GLY A 222 -12.00 1.16 -9.76
N THR A 223 -11.04 0.25 -9.89
CA THR A 223 -11.21 -1.15 -9.53
C THR A 223 -10.29 -1.57 -8.39
N THR A 224 -10.70 -2.58 -7.63
CA THR A 224 -9.86 -3.25 -6.63
C THR A 224 -9.68 -4.71 -7.04
N LEU A 225 -8.44 -5.07 -7.38
CA LEU A 225 -8.06 -6.45 -7.69
C LEU A 225 -8.04 -7.29 -6.42
N THR A 226 -8.86 -8.32 -6.37
CA THR A 226 -8.89 -9.26 -5.24
C THR A 226 -7.81 -10.33 -5.43
N VAL A 227 -6.83 -10.38 -4.52
CA VAL A 227 -5.72 -11.34 -4.52
C VAL A 227 -5.80 -12.19 -3.25
N ASN A 228 -6.76 -13.12 -3.21
CA ASN A 228 -7.15 -13.82 -1.98
C ASN A 228 -7.17 -15.34 -2.07
N GLY A 229 -6.67 -15.92 -3.17
CA GLY A 229 -6.65 -17.38 -3.36
C GLY A 229 -8.04 -18.04 -3.34
N GLY A 230 -9.08 -17.30 -3.74
CA GLY A 230 -10.47 -17.81 -3.72
C GLY A 230 -11.09 -17.85 -2.31
N ARG A 231 -10.64 -17.02 -1.37
CA ARG A 231 -11.14 -16.98 0.02
C ARG A 231 -12.65 -16.69 0.13
N HIS A 232 -13.22 -16.06 -0.87
CA HIS A 232 -14.66 -15.75 -0.94
C HIS A 232 -15.52 -16.93 -1.40
N LEU A 233 -14.89 -18.04 -1.84
CA LEU A 233 -15.58 -19.25 -2.33
C LEU A 233 -15.83 -20.29 -1.23
N ILE A 234 -15.22 -20.11 -0.03
CA ILE A 234 -15.31 -21.04 1.10
C ILE A 234 -15.70 -20.36 2.40
#